data_432bb6c91d068470b49b9e961bdf5530
#
_entry.id   432bb6c91d068470b49b9e961bdf5530
#
_cell.length_a   1.000
_cell.length_b   1.000
_cell.length_c   1.000
_cell.angle_alpha   90.00
_cell.angle_beta   90.00
_cell.angle_gamma   90.00
#
_symmetry.space_group_name_H-M   'P 1'
#
loop_
_entity.id
_entity.type
_entity.pdbx_description
1 polymer ?
#
loop_
_entity_poly.entity_id
_entity_poly.type
_entity_poly.pdbx_seq_one_letter_code
_entity_poly.pdbx_strand_id
1 'polypeptide(L)'
;QAGDTEYLYLPTDICSMNKVKERLQVMDFWEMKVTDIHNIRLPDILVPMPENIDCVEALTLFNETCQAVRHFDEVQMKQLAMVVEFTGFSSHTEVTSLAKLLGEFEVNPFVHNDEEYGKYMVEESGLFDVDELLLPHINYASFAADKRQGTLVTSGYVEDGFVGAPR
;
A
#
# COMPACT_ATOMS: atom_id res chain seq x y z
N GLN A 1 -19.69 26.08 23.44
CA GLN A 1 -19.34 26.80 22.23
C GLN A 1 -19.01 25.76 21.18
N ALA A 2 -19.79 25.69 20.09
CA ALA A 2 -19.38 24.93 18.93
C ALA A 2 -18.12 25.63 18.38
N GLY A 3 -16.98 24.94 18.41
CA GLY A 3 -15.75 25.47 17.85
C GLY A 3 -15.89 25.60 16.34
N ASP A 4 -15.25 26.58 15.74
CA ASP A 4 -15.19 26.72 14.30
C ASP A 4 -14.52 25.49 13.70
N THR A 5 -15.05 24.99 12.58
CA THR A 5 -14.55 23.82 11.86
C THR A 5 -14.12 24.24 10.47
N GLU A 6 -12.92 23.82 10.07
CA GLU A 6 -12.37 24.06 8.75
C GLU A 6 -11.93 22.75 8.10
N TYR A 7 -11.97 22.70 6.77
CA TYR A 7 -11.54 21.54 6.01
C TYR A 7 -10.14 21.74 5.44
N LEU A 8 -9.31 20.70 5.58
CA LEU A 8 -7.99 20.63 4.98
C LEU A 8 -7.96 19.44 4.00
N TYR A 9 -7.60 19.71 2.76
CA TYR A 9 -7.47 18.69 1.72
C TYR A 9 -6.04 18.21 1.64
N LEU A 10 -5.82 16.91 1.72
CA LEU A 10 -4.51 16.28 1.62
C LEU A 10 -4.31 15.59 0.26
N PRO A 11 -3.10 15.57 -0.31
CA PRO A 11 -1.89 16.19 0.23
C PRO A 11 -1.90 17.73 0.11
N THR A 12 -1.27 18.39 1.07
CA THR A 12 -1.25 19.86 1.16
C THR A 12 0.15 20.41 1.44
N ASP A 13 0.31 21.71 1.29
CA ASP A 13 1.51 22.44 1.65
C ASP A 13 1.36 23.19 2.98
N ILE A 14 2.48 23.63 3.53
CA ILE A 14 2.52 24.34 4.79
C ILE A 14 1.76 25.69 4.74
N CYS A 15 1.69 26.33 3.57
CA CYS A 15 0.96 27.59 3.42
C CYS A 15 -0.54 27.37 3.57
N SER A 16 -1.06 26.27 3.02
CA SER A 16 -2.46 25.88 3.15
C SER A 16 -2.81 25.50 4.59
N MET A 17 -1.91 24.78 5.28
CA MET A 17 -2.06 24.49 6.71
C MET A 17 -2.10 25.76 7.56
N ASN A 18 -1.23 26.73 7.29
CA ASN A 18 -1.21 28.01 8.00
C ASN A 18 -2.51 28.80 7.78
N LYS A 19 -3.08 28.77 6.57
CA LYS A 19 -4.37 29.43 6.30
C LYS A 19 -5.52 28.84 7.12
N VAL A 20 -5.54 27.52 7.31
CA VAL A 20 -6.53 26.89 8.20
C VAL A 20 -6.34 27.34 9.63
N LYS A 21 -5.09 27.39 10.12
CA LYS A 21 -4.76 27.91 11.44
C LYS A 21 -5.26 29.35 11.64
N GLU A 22 -5.01 30.21 10.67
CA GLU A 22 -5.46 31.62 10.70
C GLU A 22 -6.99 31.73 10.73
N ARG A 23 -7.72 30.90 9.94
CA ARG A 23 -9.19 30.92 9.92
C ARG A 23 -9.79 30.43 11.24
N LEU A 24 -9.17 29.44 11.86
CA LEU A 24 -9.55 28.94 13.18
C LEU A 24 -9.13 29.88 14.32
N GLN A 25 -8.37 30.95 14.02
CA GLN A 25 -7.87 31.95 14.98
C GLN A 25 -7.04 31.29 16.12
N VAL A 26 -6.33 30.23 15.83
CA VAL A 26 -5.43 29.56 16.78
C VAL A 26 -3.99 30.03 16.56
N MET A 27 -3.22 30.09 17.65
CA MET A 27 -1.82 30.54 17.59
C MET A 27 -0.91 29.40 17.11
N ASP A 28 -1.18 28.18 17.56
CA ASP A 28 -0.36 27.01 17.30
C ASP A 28 -1.20 25.82 16.79
N PHE A 29 -0.56 24.92 16.03
CA PHE A 29 -1.22 23.74 15.48
C PHE A 29 -1.69 22.76 16.56
N TRP A 30 -1.03 22.68 17.73
CA TRP A 30 -1.44 21.82 18.83
C TRP A 30 -2.77 22.23 19.50
N GLU A 31 -3.24 23.46 19.22
CA GLU A 31 -4.57 23.91 19.63
C GLU A 31 -5.68 23.39 18.72
N MET A 32 -5.32 22.86 17.55
CA MET A 32 -6.26 22.27 16.60
C MET A 32 -6.49 20.79 16.92
N LYS A 33 -7.71 20.33 16.67
CA LYS A 33 -8.06 18.93 16.80
C LYS A 33 -8.70 18.45 15.51
N VAL A 34 -8.25 17.32 15.02
CA VAL A 34 -8.94 16.63 13.92
C VAL A 34 -10.19 15.97 14.48
N THR A 35 -11.33 16.35 13.99
CA THR A 35 -12.64 15.84 14.45
C THR A 35 -13.18 14.76 13.53
N ASP A 36 -12.78 14.77 12.25
CA ASP A 36 -13.22 13.80 11.27
C ASP A 36 -12.21 13.75 10.09
N ILE A 37 -12.07 12.58 9.48
CA ILE A 37 -11.23 12.36 8.31
C ILE A 37 -12.06 11.66 7.25
N HIS A 38 -12.34 12.39 6.18
CA HIS A 38 -12.98 11.82 5.00
C HIS A 38 -11.92 11.31 4.04
N ASN A 39 -11.72 10.01 4.01
CA ASN A 39 -10.77 9.42 3.11
C ASN A 39 -11.46 8.82 1.89
N ILE A 40 -10.95 9.19 0.75
CA ILE A 40 -11.49 8.74 -0.52
C ILE A 40 -10.52 7.81 -1.26
N ARG A 41 -9.23 7.77 -0.89
CA ARG A 41 -8.22 7.05 -1.68
C ARG A 41 -7.31 6.09 -0.92
N LEU A 42 -7.09 6.29 0.37
CA LEU A 42 -6.31 5.35 1.18
C LEU A 42 -7.27 4.28 1.72
N PRO A 43 -7.20 3.02 1.28
CA PRO A 43 -7.99 1.96 1.89
C PRO A 43 -7.69 1.89 3.39
N ASP A 44 -8.71 1.71 4.22
CA ASP A 44 -8.59 1.59 5.69
C ASP A 44 -7.58 0.51 6.13
N ILE A 45 -7.29 -0.42 5.22
CA ILE A 45 -6.33 -1.50 5.40
C ILE A 45 -4.88 -1.00 5.44
N LEU A 46 -4.56 0.12 4.80
CA LEU A 46 -3.16 0.54 4.64
C LEU A 46 -2.57 1.12 5.90
N VAL A 47 -3.33 1.92 6.62
CA VAL A 47 -2.91 2.50 7.91
C VAL A 47 -4.16 2.76 8.73
N PRO A 48 -4.22 2.34 9.99
CA PRO A 48 -5.29 2.76 10.87
C PRO A 48 -5.37 4.28 10.82
N MET A 49 -6.52 4.81 10.43
CA MET A 49 -6.74 6.24 10.45
C MET A 49 -6.50 6.71 11.87
N PRO A 50 -5.64 7.69 12.09
CA PRO A 50 -5.39 8.16 13.44
C PRO A 50 -6.70 8.72 14.00
N GLU A 51 -7.29 8.01 14.95
CA GLU A 51 -8.51 8.45 15.64
C GLU A 51 -8.30 9.80 16.34
N ASN A 52 -7.05 10.13 16.60
CA ASN A 52 -6.61 11.40 17.18
C ASN A 52 -5.31 11.85 16.52
N ILE A 53 -5.41 12.70 15.50
CA ILE A 53 -4.26 13.51 15.08
C ILE A 53 -4.19 14.70 16.04
N ASP A 54 -3.54 14.49 17.15
CA ASP A 54 -3.40 15.51 18.22
C ASP A 54 -2.13 16.34 18.08
N CYS A 55 -1.33 16.10 17.06
CA CYS A 55 -0.13 16.89 16.84
C CYS A 55 0.16 17.10 15.36
N VAL A 56 0.89 18.20 15.08
CA VAL A 56 1.34 18.56 13.73
C VAL A 56 2.21 17.47 13.10
N GLU A 57 2.96 16.74 13.91
CA GLU A 57 3.84 15.68 13.45
C GLU A 57 3.05 14.52 12.82
N ALA A 58 2.00 14.04 13.48
CA ALA A 58 1.13 13.00 12.95
C ALA A 58 0.42 13.46 11.66
N LEU A 59 -0.05 14.71 11.61
CA LEU A 59 -0.64 15.29 10.40
C LEU A 59 0.38 15.41 9.26
N THR A 60 1.63 15.73 9.58
CA THR A 60 2.71 15.83 8.59
C THR A 60 3.03 14.46 8.00
N LEU A 61 3.19 13.43 8.84
CA LEU A 61 3.43 12.05 8.39
C LEU A 61 2.28 11.53 7.52
N PHE A 62 1.05 11.80 7.93
CA PHE A 62 -0.12 11.44 7.14
C PHE A 62 -0.15 12.16 5.78
N ASN A 63 0.18 13.43 5.75
CA ASN A 63 0.29 14.22 4.53
C ASN A 63 1.39 13.69 3.60
N GLU A 64 2.53 13.24 4.14
CA GLU A 64 3.60 12.61 3.36
C GLU A 64 3.13 11.29 2.70
N THR A 65 2.36 10.48 3.43
CA THR A 65 1.74 9.27 2.88
C THR A 65 0.79 9.62 1.73
N CYS A 66 -0.09 10.59 1.93
CA CYS A 66 -0.99 11.07 0.89
C CYS A 66 -0.23 11.60 -0.34
N GLN A 67 0.89 12.28 -0.13
CA GLN A 67 1.75 12.77 -1.21
C GLN A 67 2.42 11.64 -1.97
N ALA A 68 2.89 10.60 -1.29
CA ALA A 68 3.56 9.46 -1.91
C ALA A 68 2.61 8.68 -2.84
N VAL A 69 1.34 8.54 -2.46
CA VAL A 69 0.33 7.80 -3.25
C VAL A 69 -0.52 8.68 -4.15
N ARG A 70 -0.22 9.96 -4.25
CA ARG A 70 -1.04 10.95 -4.96
C ARG A 70 -1.40 10.57 -6.38
N HIS A 71 -0.46 9.94 -7.08
CA HIS A 71 -0.58 9.58 -8.49
C HIS A 71 -0.93 8.10 -8.71
N PHE A 72 -1.11 7.33 -7.64
CA PHE A 72 -1.46 5.93 -7.75
C PHE A 72 -2.87 5.76 -8.31
N ASP A 73 -3.00 4.84 -9.24
CA ASP A 73 -4.30 4.35 -9.69
C ASP A 73 -4.86 3.28 -8.73
N GLU A 74 -6.03 2.73 -9.04
CA GLU A 74 -6.65 1.68 -8.23
C GLU A 74 -5.80 0.40 -8.15
N VAL A 75 -5.09 0.07 -9.24
CA VAL A 75 -4.26 -1.13 -9.30
C VAL A 75 -3.06 -0.96 -8.38
N GLN A 76 -2.36 0.17 -8.49
CA GLN A 76 -1.21 0.48 -7.65
C GLN A 76 -1.60 0.58 -6.17
N MET A 77 -2.79 1.11 -5.87
CA MET A 77 -3.29 1.15 -4.48
C MET A 77 -3.55 -0.26 -3.92
N LYS A 78 -4.10 -1.16 -4.73
CA LYS A 78 -4.28 -2.57 -4.34
C LYS A 78 -2.93 -3.27 -4.16
N GLN A 79 -1.99 -3.06 -5.07
CA GLN A 79 -0.64 -3.60 -4.94
C GLN A 79 0.05 -3.11 -3.67
N LEU A 80 -0.05 -1.82 -3.35
CA LEU A 80 0.50 -1.27 -2.11
C LEU A 80 -0.14 -1.92 -0.88
N ALA A 81 -1.46 -2.13 -0.87
CA ALA A 81 -2.15 -2.82 0.22
C ALA A 81 -1.63 -4.24 0.43
N MET A 82 -1.39 -4.97 -0.66
CA MET A 82 -0.82 -6.33 -0.62
C MET A 82 0.61 -6.33 -0.07
N VAL A 83 1.44 -5.37 -0.46
CA VAL A 83 2.83 -5.23 0.04
C VAL A 83 2.84 -4.84 1.53
N VAL A 84 1.92 -4.00 1.97
CA VAL A 84 1.75 -3.66 3.40
C VAL A 84 1.35 -4.90 4.19
N GLU A 85 0.41 -5.71 3.70
CA GLU A 85 0.04 -6.97 4.34
C GLU A 85 1.22 -7.95 4.39
N PHE A 86 1.98 -8.07 3.30
CA PHE A 86 3.15 -8.93 3.20
C PHE A 86 4.25 -8.56 4.20
N THR A 87 4.55 -7.26 4.32
CA THR A 87 5.60 -6.76 5.21
C THR A 87 5.17 -6.65 6.66
N GLY A 88 3.87 -6.57 6.92
CA GLY A 88 3.32 -6.32 8.24
C GLY A 88 3.56 -4.90 8.76
N PHE A 89 3.94 -3.97 7.88
CA PHE A 89 4.15 -2.57 8.25
C PHE A 89 2.83 -1.87 8.53
N SER A 90 2.84 -0.96 9.50
CA SER A 90 1.63 -0.31 9.99
C SER A 90 1.76 1.19 10.26
N SER A 91 2.96 1.74 10.21
CA SER A 91 3.18 3.17 10.40
C SER A 91 3.12 3.94 9.08
N HIS A 92 2.75 5.22 9.13
CA HIS A 92 2.73 6.10 7.96
C HIS A 92 4.10 6.21 7.29
N THR A 93 5.17 6.25 8.07
CA THR A 93 6.55 6.33 7.55
C THR A 93 6.92 5.08 6.75
N GLU A 94 6.56 3.90 7.27
CA GLU A 94 6.80 2.61 6.60
C GLU A 94 6.00 2.51 5.31
N VAL A 95 4.70 2.81 5.36
CA VAL A 95 3.83 2.80 4.16
C VAL A 95 4.32 3.80 3.11
N THR A 96 4.76 5.00 3.52
CA THR A 96 5.37 5.98 2.61
C THR A 96 6.63 5.44 1.93
N SER A 97 7.45 4.69 2.67
CA SER A 97 8.65 4.05 2.13
C SER A 97 8.30 2.94 1.14
N LEU A 98 7.33 2.08 1.49
CA LEU A 98 6.83 1.04 0.59
C LEU A 98 6.23 1.61 -0.70
N ALA A 99 5.46 2.70 -0.60
CA ALA A 99 4.90 3.36 -1.77
C ALA A 99 5.99 3.82 -2.77
N LYS A 100 7.14 4.26 -2.26
CA LYS A 100 8.30 4.65 -3.10
C LYS A 100 9.01 3.46 -3.72
N LEU A 101 8.95 2.31 -3.08
CA LEU A 101 9.62 1.07 -3.48
C LEU A 101 8.67 0.06 -4.13
N LEU A 102 7.41 0.44 -4.39
CA LEU A 102 6.39 -0.49 -4.88
C LEU A 102 6.83 -1.28 -6.12
N GLY A 103 7.58 -0.64 -7.02
CA GLY A 103 8.10 -1.29 -8.23
C GLY A 103 9.18 -2.34 -8.00
N GLU A 104 9.71 -2.47 -6.78
CA GLU A 104 10.70 -3.50 -6.41
C GLU A 104 10.02 -4.81 -5.98
N PHE A 105 8.70 -4.80 -5.80
CA PHE A 105 7.92 -5.98 -5.44
C PHE A 105 7.26 -6.57 -6.67
N GLU A 106 7.30 -7.89 -6.80
CA GLU A 106 6.45 -8.62 -7.72
C GLU A 106 5.10 -8.89 -7.05
N VAL A 107 4.05 -8.33 -7.59
CA VAL A 107 2.69 -8.41 -7.02
C VAL A 107 1.73 -8.96 -8.05
N ASN A 108 1.13 -10.11 -7.73
CA ASN A 108 0.11 -10.72 -8.59
C ASN A 108 -1.22 -10.88 -7.85
N PRO A 109 -2.23 -10.04 -8.14
CA PRO A 109 -3.52 -10.07 -7.47
C PRO A 109 -4.44 -11.21 -7.93
N PHE A 110 -3.99 -12.03 -8.87
CA PHE A 110 -4.77 -13.16 -9.42
C PHE A 110 -4.28 -14.51 -8.92
N VAL A 111 -3.26 -14.54 -8.08
CA VAL A 111 -2.66 -15.74 -7.54
C VAL A 111 -2.99 -15.88 -6.06
N HIS A 112 -3.92 -16.77 -5.72
CA HIS A 112 -4.43 -16.93 -4.34
C HIS A 112 -4.05 -18.27 -3.69
N ASN A 113 -3.47 -19.20 -4.46
CA ASN A 113 -3.07 -20.51 -3.96
C ASN A 113 -1.90 -21.08 -4.79
N ASP A 114 -1.32 -22.18 -4.31
CA ASP A 114 -0.15 -22.79 -4.94
C ASP A 114 -0.44 -23.29 -6.37
N GLU A 115 -1.65 -23.76 -6.66
CA GLU A 115 -2.01 -24.21 -8.01
C GLU A 115 -2.02 -23.03 -9.00
N GLU A 116 -2.62 -21.91 -8.62
CA GLU A 116 -2.64 -20.68 -9.43
C GLU A 116 -1.24 -20.12 -9.60
N TYR A 117 -0.42 -20.13 -8.54
CA TYR A 117 0.98 -19.72 -8.65
C TYR A 117 1.77 -20.60 -9.60
N GLY A 118 1.65 -21.92 -9.48
CA GLY A 118 2.32 -22.85 -10.37
C GLY A 118 1.90 -22.66 -11.83
N LYS A 119 0.60 -22.42 -12.06
CA LYS A 119 0.07 -22.12 -13.39
C LYS A 119 0.64 -20.80 -13.94
N TYR A 120 0.60 -19.74 -13.17
CA TYR A 120 1.19 -18.45 -13.53
C TYR A 120 2.66 -18.61 -13.93
N MET A 121 3.46 -19.29 -13.12
CA MET A 121 4.89 -19.49 -13.36
C MET A 121 5.16 -20.27 -14.65
N VAL A 122 4.39 -21.31 -14.93
CA VAL A 122 4.62 -22.19 -16.08
C VAL A 122 4.07 -21.61 -17.38
N GLU A 123 2.87 -21.01 -17.33
CA GLU A 123 2.13 -20.61 -18.53
C GLU A 123 2.26 -19.14 -18.87
N GLU A 124 2.41 -18.27 -17.86
CA GLU A 124 2.27 -16.82 -18.05
C GLU A 124 3.56 -16.03 -17.80
N SER A 125 4.43 -16.50 -16.89
CA SER A 125 5.65 -15.74 -16.51
C SER A 125 6.70 -15.65 -17.62
N GLY A 126 6.64 -16.56 -18.63
CA GLY A 126 7.64 -16.65 -19.70
C GLY A 126 8.99 -17.21 -19.23
N LEU A 127 9.10 -17.68 -17.99
CA LEU A 127 10.34 -18.27 -17.46
C LEU A 127 10.59 -19.71 -17.95
N PHE A 128 9.52 -20.38 -18.38
CA PHE A 128 9.59 -21.77 -18.84
C PHE A 128 9.00 -21.89 -20.26
N ASP A 129 9.73 -22.59 -21.10
CA ASP A 129 9.25 -22.99 -22.44
C ASP A 129 8.73 -24.43 -22.34
N VAL A 130 7.43 -24.59 -22.17
CA VAL A 130 6.78 -25.88 -21.98
C VAL A 130 5.89 -26.17 -23.17
N ASP A 131 6.05 -27.38 -23.74
CA ASP A 131 5.18 -27.84 -24.81
C ASP A 131 3.72 -27.92 -24.33
N GLU A 132 2.79 -27.36 -25.10
CA GLU A 132 1.37 -27.29 -24.79
C GLU A 132 0.78 -28.71 -24.51
N LEU A 133 1.33 -29.76 -25.11
CA LEU A 133 0.91 -31.13 -24.87
C LEU A 133 1.24 -31.61 -23.46
N LEU A 134 2.19 -30.98 -22.78
CA LEU A 134 2.58 -31.35 -21.42
C LEU A 134 1.80 -30.62 -20.35
N LEU A 135 1.22 -29.46 -20.67
CA LEU A 135 0.50 -28.60 -19.69
C LEU A 135 -0.58 -29.39 -18.91
N PRO A 136 -1.43 -30.23 -19.53
CA PRO A 136 -2.44 -31.00 -18.79
C PRO A 136 -1.87 -32.04 -17.81
N HIS A 137 -0.58 -32.34 -17.88
CA HIS A 137 0.09 -33.34 -17.06
C HIS A 137 0.93 -32.72 -15.93
N ILE A 138 1.00 -31.39 -15.84
CA ILE A 138 1.76 -30.70 -14.81
C ILE A 138 0.95 -30.67 -13.50
N ASN A 139 1.60 -31.06 -12.42
CA ASN A 139 1.08 -30.81 -11.08
C ASN A 139 1.54 -29.42 -10.60
N TYR A 140 0.76 -28.41 -10.92
CA TYR A 140 1.08 -27.01 -10.63
C TYR A 140 1.28 -26.74 -9.12
N ALA A 141 0.46 -27.34 -8.25
CA ALA A 141 0.59 -27.16 -6.81
C ALA A 141 1.90 -27.73 -6.27
N SER A 142 2.32 -28.92 -6.74
CA SER A 142 3.63 -29.48 -6.35
C SER A 142 4.79 -28.64 -6.87
N PHE A 143 4.68 -28.13 -8.10
CA PHE A 143 5.68 -27.25 -8.69
C PHE A 143 5.81 -25.96 -7.87
N ALA A 144 4.69 -25.35 -7.49
CA ALA A 144 4.64 -24.16 -6.67
C ALA A 144 5.28 -24.35 -5.29
N ALA A 145 4.98 -25.46 -4.62
CA ALA A 145 5.52 -25.77 -3.29
C ALA A 145 7.06 -25.80 -3.28
N ASP A 146 7.67 -26.22 -4.40
CA ASP A 146 9.12 -26.28 -4.54
C ASP A 146 9.77 -24.95 -4.99
N LYS A 147 9.01 -24.08 -5.63
CA LYS A 147 9.56 -22.90 -6.35
C LYS A 147 9.08 -21.56 -5.82
N ARG A 148 8.02 -21.54 -5.05
CA ARG A 148 7.49 -20.27 -4.51
C ARG A 148 8.49 -19.62 -3.55
N GLN A 149 8.88 -18.40 -3.86
CA GLN A 149 9.80 -17.58 -3.05
C GLN A 149 9.04 -16.55 -2.23
N GLY A 150 7.95 -16.02 -2.74
CA GLY A 150 7.12 -15.03 -2.05
C GLY A 150 6.02 -15.65 -1.17
N THR A 151 5.11 -14.83 -0.75
CA THR A 151 4.04 -15.18 0.20
C THR A 151 2.66 -14.90 -0.43
N LEU A 152 1.72 -15.81 -0.16
CA LEU A 152 0.31 -15.55 -0.43
C LEU A 152 -0.23 -14.65 0.68
N VAL A 153 -0.79 -13.53 0.28
CA VAL A 153 -1.53 -12.59 1.13
C VAL A 153 -3.03 -12.70 0.83
N THR A 154 -3.89 -12.05 1.60
CA THR A 154 -5.35 -12.14 1.43
C THR A 154 -5.81 -11.82 0.00
N SER A 155 -5.16 -10.88 -0.65
CA SER A 155 -5.55 -10.37 -1.97
C SER A 155 -4.67 -10.86 -3.13
N GLY A 156 -3.79 -11.84 -2.90
CA GLY A 156 -2.95 -12.40 -3.95
C GLY A 156 -1.56 -12.84 -3.50
N TYR A 157 -0.58 -12.77 -4.40
CA TYR A 157 0.81 -13.17 -4.20
C TYR A 157 1.72 -11.94 -4.19
N VAL A 158 2.68 -11.91 -3.26
CA VAL A 158 3.71 -10.87 -3.15
C VAL A 158 5.08 -11.51 -2.98
N GLU A 159 6.05 -11.03 -3.73
CA GLU A 159 7.46 -11.38 -3.63
C GLU A 159 8.32 -10.12 -3.57
N ASP A 160 9.33 -10.11 -2.70
CA ASP A 160 10.33 -9.07 -2.65
C ASP A 160 11.34 -9.29 -3.79
N GLY A 161 11.40 -8.38 -4.74
CA GLY A 161 12.28 -8.47 -5.90
C GLY A 161 13.77 -8.48 -5.57
N PHE A 162 14.15 -8.08 -4.36
CA PHE A 162 15.53 -8.18 -3.89
C PHE A 162 15.97 -9.61 -3.54
N VAL A 163 15.02 -10.49 -3.25
CA VAL A 163 15.31 -11.88 -2.85
C VAL A 163 15.47 -12.80 -4.07
N GLY A 164 14.87 -12.46 -5.20
CA GLY A 164 14.81 -13.27 -6.41
C GLY A 164 15.97 -13.06 -7.41
N ALA A 165 16.89 -12.14 -7.18
CA ALA A 165 18.03 -11.97 -8.08
C ALA A 165 18.98 -13.18 -7.98
N PRO A 166 19.17 -13.97 -9.05
CA PRO A 166 20.11 -15.10 -9.01
C PRO A 166 21.51 -14.56 -8.71
N ARG A 167 22.13 -15.09 -7.67
CA ARG A 167 23.52 -14.88 -7.35
C ARG A 167 24.43 -15.66 -8.30
#